data_fd1cb03ed3090af5af8ebeca2275070c
#
_entry.id   fd1cb03ed3090af5af8ebeca2275070c
#
_cell.length_a   1.000
_cell.length_b   1.000
_cell.length_c   1.000
_cell.angle_alpha   90.00
_cell.angle_beta   90.00
_cell.angle_gamma   90.00
#
_symmetry.space_group_name_H-M   'P 1'
#
loop_
_entity.id
_entity.type
_entity.pdbx_description
1 polymer ?
#
loop_
_entity_poly.entity_id
_entity_poly.type
_entity_poly.pdbx_seq_one_letter_code
_entity_poly.pdbx_strand_id
1 'polypeptide(L)'
;MKEIRLVSIWNPKGGQGKSMLAINLAAASVELGLKPLLICQDQQGTSMLYFKAGNLPFEVMDTIPITRPNADIIFFDHQASEWSVPNNHTLVMPLKPARDQYATYIDAYKRAEALGKKIITIVTDGQEHRASEKETTEYLRGKGAFVIPASGVFSRAASQYLTIFDARMNKAYKVRERRAEISKILGAILIESNKEVKQ
;
A
#
# COMPACT_ATOMS: atom_id res chain seq x y z
N MET A 1 -10.29 -13.12 21.50
CA MET A 1 -10.63 -12.04 20.54
C MET A 1 -9.66 -12.19 19.37
N LYS A 2 -10.15 -12.10 18.12
CA LYS A 2 -9.30 -12.19 16.92
C LYS A 2 -8.31 -11.02 16.93
N GLU A 3 -7.04 -11.29 16.67
CA GLU A 3 -5.99 -10.26 16.60
C GLU A 3 -6.20 -9.35 15.38
N ILE A 4 -6.02 -8.04 15.57
CA ILE A 4 -6.09 -7.06 14.47
C ILE A 4 -4.71 -7.01 13.80
N ARG A 5 -4.67 -7.18 12.49
CA ARG A 5 -3.42 -7.03 11.72
C ARG A 5 -3.08 -5.56 11.54
N LEU A 6 -1.85 -5.18 11.83
CA LEU A 6 -1.35 -3.82 11.67
C LEU A 6 -0.34 -3.78 10.52
N VAL A 7 -0.60 -2.94 9.54
CA VAL A 7 0.19 -2.82 8.31
C VAL A 7 0.54 -1.37 8.04
N SER A 8 1.81 -1.04 7.99
CA SER A 8 2.29 0.29 7.63
C SER A 8 2.62 0.38 6.14
N ILE A 9 2.04 1.36 5.44
CA ILE A 9 2.44 1.72 4.09
C ILE A 9 3.44 2.86 4.20
N TRP A 10 4.72 2.55 4.04
CA TRP A 10 5.78 3.48 4.38
C TRP A 10 6.88 3.57 3.33
N ASN A 11 7.28 4.77 3.02
CA ASN A 11 8.51 5.16 2.34
C ASN A 11 8.72 6.64 2.64
N PRO A 12 9.92 7.06 3.12
CA PRO A 12 10.19 8.46 3.44
C PRO A 12 10.15 9.39 2.21
N LYS A 13 10.29 8.86 1.01
CA LYS A 13 10.18 9.64 -0.23
C LYS A 13 8.73 9.90 -0.60
N GLY A 14 8.43 11.13 -1.01
CA GLY A 14 7.12 11.51 -1.55
C GLY A 14 6.86 10.92 -2.95
N GLY A 15 5.58 10.82 -3.32
CA GLY A 15 5.18 10.41 -4.67
C GLY A 15 5.38 8.92 -5.01
N GLN A 16 5.63 8.05 -4.02
CA GLN A 16 5.85 6.62 -4.21
C GLN A 16 4.56 5.78 -4.34
N GLY A 17 3.38 6.39 -4.21
CA GLY A 17 2.10 5.69 -4.31
C GLY A 17 1.59 5.14 -2.98
N LYS A 18 2.04 5.62 -1.83
CA LYS A 18 1.60 5.17 -0.50
C LYS A 18 0.09 5.22 -0.32
N SER A 19 -0.52 6.39 -0.45
CA SER A 19 -1.98 6.55 -0.28
C SER A 19 -2.78 5.76 -1.31
N MET A 20 -2.30 5.69 -2.57
CA MET A 20 -2.93 4.86 -3.61
C MET A 20 -2.97 3.39 -3.19
N LEU A 21 -1.86 2.86 -2.66
CA LEU A 21 -1.80 1.48 -2.16
C LEU A 21 -2.67 1.29 -0.92
N ALA A 22 -2.59 2.19 0.06
CA ALA A 22 -3.35 2.10 1.30
C ALA A 22 -4.85 2.02 1.04
N ILE A 23 -5.38 2.93 0.22
CA ILE A 23 -6.80 2.99 -0.17
C ILE A 23 -7.22 1.71 -0.92
N ASN A 24 -6.42 1.25 -1.88
CA ASN A 24 -6.80 0.10 -2.70
C ASN A 24 -6.58 -1.25 -1.99
N LEU A 25 -5.62 -1.37 -1.07
CA LEU A 25 -5.48 -2.56 -0.20
C LEU A 25 -6.64 -2.65 0.80
N ALA A 26 -7.08 -1.52 1.36
CA ALA A 26 -8.28 -1.48 2.21
C ALA A 26 -9.54 -1.90 1.42
N ALA A 27 -9.71 -1.38 0.19
CA ALA A 27 -10.82 -1.80 -0.67
C ALA A 27 -10.76 -3.30 -1.03
N ALA A 28 -9.59 -3.83 -1.36
CA ALA A 28 -9.41 -5.25 -1.62
C ALA A 28 -9.73 -6.12 -0.38
N SER A 29 -9.47 -5.59 0.83
CA SER A 29 -9.84 -6.29 2.07
C SER A 29 -11.35 -6.42 2.23
N VAL A 30 -12.12 -5.39 1.83
CA VAL A 30 -13.59 -5.45 1.84
C VAL A 30 -14.10 -6.53 0.87
N GLU A 31 -13.50 -6.65 -0.32
CA GLU A 31 -13.84 -7.72 -1.28
C GLU A 31 -13.64 -9.14 -0.72
N LEU A 32 -12.72 -9.29 0.24
CA LEU A 32 -12.50 -10.55 0.97
C LEU A 32 -13.39 -10.71 2.22
N GLY A 33 -14.34 -9.80 2.46
CA GLY A 33 -15.21 -9.80 3.62
C GLY A 33 -14.53 -9.39 4.93
N LEU A 34 -13.33 -8.80 4.87
CA LEU A 34 -12.64 -8.24 6.02
C LEU A 34 -13.14 -6.83 6.32
N LYS A 35 -13.01 -6.40 7.56
CA LYS A 35 -13.28 -5.03 8.01
C LYS A 35 -11.97 -4.25 8.11
N PRO A 36 -11.55 -3.50 7.09
CA PRO A 36 -10.37 -2.65 7.18
C PRO A 36 -10.70 -1.32 7.86
N LEU A 37 -9.70 -0.77 8.56
CA LEU A 37 -9.63 0.61 8.98
C LEU A 37 -8.38 1.23 8.36
N LEU A 38 -8.48 2.43 7.79
CA LEU A 38 -7.34 3.17 7.28
C LEU A 38 -7.04 4.36 8.20
N ILE A 39 -5.81 4.42 8.72
CA ILE A 39 -5.31 5.56 9.50
C ILE A 39 -4.45 6.43 8.58
N CYS A 40 -4.93 7.64 8.28
CA CYS A 40 -4.23 8.63 7.47
C CYS A 40 -3.31 9.46 8.36
N GLN A 41 -2.02 9.23 8.29
CA GLN A 41 -1.00 10.01 9.01
C GLN A 41 -0.35 11.08 8.11
N ASP A 42 -0.78 11.19 6.86
CA ASP A 42 -0.31 12.21 5.92
C ASP A 42 -1.05 13.53 6.15
N GLN A 43 -0.31 14.60 6.45
CA GLN A 43 -0.87 15.94 6.63
C GLN A 43 -1.58 16.48 5.37
N GLN A 44 -1.20 15.99 4.17
CA GLN A 44 -1.92 16.30 2.93
C GLN A 44 -3.31 15.66 2.89
N GLY A 45 -3.55 14.65 3.72
CA GLY A 45 -4.86 14.07 3.94
C GLY A 45 -5.49 13.41 2.71
N THR A 46 -4.69 12.89 1.77
CA THR A 46 -5.22 12.29 0.53
C THR A 46 -6.29 11.23 0.83
N SER A 47 -6.03 10.31 1.76
CA SER A 47 -6.98 9.26 2.13
C SER A 47 -8.26 9.84 2.78
N MET A 48 -8.13 10.93 3.54
CA MET A 48 -9.26 11.65 4.13
C MET A 48 -10.12 12.36 3.08
N LEU A 49 -9.52 12.87 1.99
CA LEU A 49 -10.30 13.46 0.89
C LEU A 49 -11.21 12.42 0.22
N TYR A 50 -10.70 11.20 0.01
CA TYR A 50 -11.52 10.10 -0.51
C TYR A 50 -12.66 9.74 0.45
N PHE A 51 -12.40 9.68 1.74
CA PHE A 51 -13.41 9.39 2.76
C PHE A 51 -14.51 10.46 2.79
N LYS A 52 -14.13 11.74 2.80
CA LYS A 52 -15.07 12.86 2.78
C LYS A 52 -15.93 12.90 1.52
N ALA A 53 -15.43 12.38 0.39
CA ALA A 53 -16.22 12.22 -0.84
C ALA A 53 -17.32 11.14 -0.72
N GLY A 54 -17.30 10.32 0.34
CA GLY A 54 -18.35 9.34 0.64
C GLY A 54 -18.37 8.11 -0.26
N ASN A 55 -17.28 7.82 -0.98
CA ASN A 55 -17.21 6.72 -1.95
C ASN A 55 -16.45 5.49 -1.43
N LEU A 56 -15.87 5.53 -0.23
CA LEU A 56 -15.12 4.40 0.31
C LEU A 56 -16.04 3.43 1.07
N PRO A 57 -15.94 2.12 0.85
CA PRO A 57 -16.71 1.11 1.57
C PRO A 57 -16.09 0.75 2.93
N PHE A 58 -15.23 1.59 3.49
CA PHE A 58 -14.53 1.41 4.77
C PHE A 58 -14.26 2.77 5.43
N GLU A 59 -13.93 2.70 6.71
CA GLU A 59 -13.66 3.88 7.53
C GLU A 59 -12.22 4.37 7.36
N VAL A 60 -12.05 5.70 7.38
CA VAL A 60 -10.73 6.37 7.40
C VAL A 60 -10.71 7.34 8.58
N MET A 61 -9.66 7.27 9.38
CA MET A 61 -9.42 8.17 10.52
C MET A 61 -8.08 8.89 10.33
N ASP A 62 -7.95 10.09 10.89
CA ASP A 62 -6.69 10.86 10.94
C ASP A 62 -5.94 10.67 12.26
N THR A 63 -6.55 10.00 13.21
CA THR A 63 -6.00 9.70 14.53
C THR A 63 -6.11 8.21 14.85
N ILE A 64 -5.18 7.72 15.68
CA ILE A 64 -5.24 6.35 16.19
C ILE A 64 -6.36 6.29 17.23
N PRO A 65 -7.33 5.37 17.10
CA PRO A 65 -8.43 5.25 18.06
C PRO A 65 -7.91 4.84 19.44
N ILE A 66 -8.43 5.49 20.49
CA ILE A 66 -8.08 5.21 21.89
C ILE A 66 -8.63 3.82 22.30
N THR A 67 -9.81 3.46 21.80
CA THR A 67 -10.42 2.16 22.04
C THR A 67 -10.18 1.22 20.88
N ARG A 68 -10.18 -0.08 21.16
CA ARG A 68 -9.99 -1.09 20.10
C ARG A 68 -11.09 -0.97 19.05
N PRO A 69 -10.75 -0.71 17.78
CA PRO A 69 -11.73 -0.59 16.71
C PRO A 69 -12.30 -1.97 16.33
N ASN A 70 -13.49 -1.97 15.75
CA ASN A 70 -14.08 -3.16 15.13
C ASN A 70 -13.50 -3.39 13.73
N ALA A 71 -12.24 -3.77 13.68
CA ALA A 71 -11.49 -4.01 12.45
C ALA A 71 -10.77 -5.36 12.50
N ASP A 72 -10.60 -6.00 11.35
CA ASP A 72 -9.76 -7.20 11.18
C ASP A 72 -8.33 -6.82 10.76
N ILE A 73 -8.17 -5.68 10.07
CA ILE A 73 -6.90 -5.16 9.59
C ILE A 73 -6.89 -3.63 9.64
N ILE A 74 -5.77 -3.05 10.05
CA ILE A 74 -5.55 -1.60 10.05
C ILE A 74 -4.38 -1.28 9.15
N PHE A 75 -4.61 -0.41 8.17
CA PHE A 75 -3.57 0.15 7.32
C PHE A 75 -3.20 1.54 7.81
N PHE A 76 -1.90 1.83 7.92
CA PHE A 76 -1.36 3.13 8.26
C PHE A 76 -0.75 3.75 7.00
N ASP A 77 -1.34 4.82 6.50
CA ASP A 77 -0.83 5.62 5.38
C ASP A 77 0.11 6.70 5.92
N HIS A 78 1.42 6.40 5.93
CA HIS A 78 2.44 7.29 6.50
C HIS A 78 2.74 8.47 5.58
N GLN A 79 2.96 9.64 6.18
CA GLN A 79 3.36 10.83 5.45
C GLN A 79 4.72 10.69 4.74
N ALA A 80 4.93 11.50 3.73
CA ALA A 80 6.26 11.70 3.17
C ALA A 80 7.17 12.43 4.17
N SER A 81 8.49 12.25 4.03
CA SER A 81 9.51 12.83 4.92
C SER A 81 9.54 12.24 6.35
N GLU A 82 8.71 11.24 6.66
CA GLU A 82 8.85 10.46 7.88
C GLU A 82 9.98 9.43 7.72
N TRP A 83 11.13 9.72 8.32
CA TRP A 83 12.33 8.88 8.24
C TRP A 83 12.42 7.84 9.35
N SER A 84 11.60 7.96 10.39
CA SER A 84 11.52 6.97 11.45
C SER A 84 10.84 5.72 10.92
N VAL A 85 11.45 4.56 11.17
CA VAL A 85 10.83 3.29 10.78
C VAL A 85 9.59 3.07 11.63
N PRO A 86 8.42 2.79 11.04
CA PRO A 86 7.20 2.55 11.80
C PRO A 86 7.32 1.40 12.79
N ASN A 87 6.60 1.50 13.92
CA ASN A 87 6.63 0.47 14.95
C ASN A 87 6.00 -0.86 14.53
N ASN A 88 5.04 -0.84 13.61
CA ASN A 88 4.39 -2.05 13.12
C ASN A 88 5.39 -3.02 12.50
N HIS A 89 5.17 -4.33 12.71
CA HIS A 89 6.07 -5.36 12.20
C HIS A 89 6.01 -5.46 10.67
N THR A 90 4.82 -5.41 10.08
CA THR A 90 4.65 -5.53 8.62
C THR A 90 4.68 -4.17 7.94
N LEU A 91 5.64 -3.99 7.04
CA LEU A 91 5.82 -2.80 6.24
C LEU A 91 5.58 -3.11 4.76
N VAL A 92 4.65 -2.41 4.13
CA VAL A 92 4.50 -2.35 2.67
C VAL A 92 5.27 -1.13 2.19
N MET A 93 6.33 -1.34 1.42
CA MET A 93 7.24 -0.29 0.99
C MET A 93 7.15 -0.08 -0.53
N PRO A 94 6.32 0.88 -0.99
CA PRO A 94 6.26 1.23 -2.41
C PRO A 94 7.48 2.05 -2.82
N LEU A 95 7.92 1.83 -4.06
CA LEU A 95 8.92 2.67 -4.71
C LEU A 95 8.68 2.77 -6.21
N LYS A 96 9.01 3.92 -6.80
CA LYS A 96 9.17 4.05 -8.24
C LYS A 96 10.60 3.62 -8.62
N PRO A 97 10.80 2.91 -9.75
CA PRO A 97 12.09 2.31 -10.07
C PRO A 97 13.12 3.30 -10.67
N ALA A 98 12.87 4.62 -10.57
CA ALA A 98 13.83 5.64 -10.96
C ALA A 98 15.05 5.65 -10.01
N ARG A 99 16.24 5.94 -10.53
CA ARG A 99 17.52 5.80 -9.83
C ARG A 99 17.59 6.55 -8.49
N ASP A 100 17.14 7.80 -8.46
CA ASP A 100 17.13 8.63 -7.25
C ASP A 100 16.11 8.13 -6.19
N GLN A 101 15.00 7.56 -6.64
CA GLN A 101 13.97 6.99 -5.81
C GLN A 101 14.45 5.68 -5.18
N TYR A 102 15.15 4.87 -5.99
CA TYR A 102 15.71 3.60 -5.55
C TYR A 102 16.78 3.77 -4.47
N ALA A 103 17.67 4.78 -4.59
CA ALA A 103 18.70 5.07 -3.60
C ALA A 103 18.08 5.36 -2.21
N THR A 104 17.05 6.21 -2.16
CA THR A 104 16.30 6.52 -0.92
C THR A 104 15.62 5.27 -0.35
N TYR A 105 15.02 4.46 -1.23
CA TYR A 105 14.38 3.21 -0.83
C TYR A 105 15.36 2.24 -0.16
N ILE A 106 16.56 2.04 -0.73
CA ILE A 106 17.56 1.11 -0.18
C ILE A 106 18.01 1.52 1.23
N ASP A 107 18.20 2.82 1.48
CA ASP A 107 18.54 3.30 2.81
C ASP A 107 17.41 3.02 3.83
N ALA A 108 16.16 3.32 3.45
CA ALA A 108 15.00 3.04 4.27
C ALA A 108 14.81 1.52 4.49
N TYR A 109 15.00 0.71 3.45
CA TYR A 109 14.92 -0.75 3.52
C TYR A 109 15.92 -1.32 4.55
N LYS A 110 17.20 -0.94 4.45
CA LYS A 110 18.23 -1.41 5.38
C LYS A 110 17.93 -1.07 6.83
N ARG A 111 17.40 0.13 7.11
CA ARG A 111 16.97 0.52 8.45
C ARG A 111 15.82 -0.34 8.96
N ALA A 112 14.83 -0.61 8.13
CA ALA A 112 13.70 -1.47 8.49
C ALA A 112 14.14 -2.93 8.69
N GLU A 113 15.00 -3.45 7.83
CA GLU A 113 15.57 -4.79 7.92
C GLU A 113 16.40 -4.98 9.21
N ALA A 114 17.23 -4.00 9.57
CA ALA A 114 18.01 -4.01 10.81
C ALA A 114 17.14 -4.07 12.09
N LEU A 115 15.89 -3.59 12.01
CA LEU A 115 14.90 -3.68 13.09
C LEU A 115 14.03 -4.94 13.00
N GLY A 116 14.38 -5.92 12.17
CA GLY A 116 13.64 -7.18 12.01
C GLY A 116 12.25 -7.00 11.42
N LYS A 117 12.01 -5.91 10.69
CA LYS A 117 10.71 -5.67 10.07
C LYS A 117 10.49 -6.62 8.90
N LYS A 118 9.24 -6.99 8.71
CA LYS A 118 8.78 -7.73 7.57
C LYS A 118 8.44 -6.77 6.45
N ILE A 119 9.22 -6.82 5.39
CA ILE A 119 9.16 -5.86 4.31
C ILE A 119 8.54 -6.50 3.06
N ILE A 120 7.45 -5.91 2.57
CA ILE A 120 6.82 -6.24 1.30
C ILE A 120 7.11 -5.10 0.33
N THR A 121 8.04 -5.34 -0.57
CA THR A 121 8.47 -4.37 -1.59
C THR A 121 7.49 -4.31 -2.74
N ILE A 122 7.05 -3.11 -3.11
CA ILE A 122 6.14 -2.88 -4.24
C ILE A 122 6.78 -1.90 -5.20
N VAL A 123 7.10 -2.35 -6.41
CA VAL A 123 7.49 -1.43 -7.49
C VAL A 123 6.21 -0.83 -8.09
N THR A 124 6.09 0.48 -8.05
CA THR A 124 4.93 1.22 -8.56
C THR A 124 5.33 2.07 -9.76
N ASP A 125 4.39 2.24 -10.72
CA ASP A 125 4.50 3.22 -11.82
C ASP A 125 5.77 3.06 -12.69
N GLY A 126 6.32 1.84 -12.77
CA GLY A 126 7.48 1.53 -13.62
C GLY A 126 7.15 1.71 -15.10
N GLN A 127 8.02 2.42 -15.80
CA GLN A 127 7.90 2.70 -17.24
C GLN A 127 8.75 1.69 -18.01
N GLU A 128 8.16 0.63 -18.54
CA GLU A 128 8.88 -0.47 -19.23
C GLU A 128 9.69 0.00 -20.45
N HIS A 129 9.33 1.14 -21.06
CA HIS A 129 10.07 1.73 -22.18
C HIS A 129 11.35 2.45 -21.75
N ARG A 130 11.56 2.69 -20.45
CA ARG A 130 12.78 3.29 -19.90
C ARG A 130 13.73 2.19 -19.44
N ALA A 131 14.83 1.99 -20.13
CA ALA A 131 15.76 0.87 -19.89
C ALA A 131 16.22 0.76 -18.43
N SER A 132 16.58 1.88 -17.78
CA SER A 132 17.03 1.89 -16.38
C SER A 132 15.93 1.52 -15.40
N GLU A 133 14.68 1.94 -15.64
CA GLU A 133 13.54 1.59 -14.79
C GLU A 133 13.14 0.12 -14.96
N LYS A 134 13.25 -0.39 -16.19
CA LYS A 134 13.03 -1.81 -16.50
C LYS A 134 14.04 -2.69 -15.77
N GLU A 135 15.33 -2.36 -15.86
CA GLU A 135 16.42 -3.09 -15.18
C GLU A 135 16.20 -3.13 -13.66
N THR A 136 15.91 -1.98 -13.03
CA THR A 136 15.62 -1.89 -11.60
C THR A 136 14.38 -2.73 -11.23
N THR A 137 13.33 -2.68 -12.05
CA THR A 137 12.10 -3.45 -11.84
C THR A 137 12.36 -4.95 -11.90
N GLU A 138 13.09 -5.41 -12.90
CA GLU A 138 13.43 -6.83 -13.07
C GLU A 138 14.34 -7.33 -11.94
N TYR A 139 15.32 -6.55 -11.53
CA TYR A 139 16.16 -6.85 -10.37
C TYR A 139 15.31 -7.03 -9.09
N LEU A 140 14.43 -6.08 -8.80
CA LEU A 140 13.58 -6.13 -7.61
C LEU A 140 12.56 -7.28 -7.68
N ARG A 141 12.00 -7.54 -8.86
CA ARG A 141 11.12 -8.71 -9.09
C ARG A 141 11.86 -10.00 -8.78
N GLY A 142 13.11 -10.14 -9.22
CA GLY A 142 13.97 -11.30 -8.90
C GLY A 142 14.27 -11.45 -7.39
N LYS A 143 14.12 -10.37 -6.62
CA LYS A 143 14.20 -10.35 -5.14
C LYS A 143 12.85 -10.55 -4.45
N GLY A 144 11.79 -10.86 -5.17
CA GLY A 144 10.46 -11.12 -4.64
C GLY A 144 9.55 -9.88 -4.52
N ALA A 145 9.94 -8.74 -5.10
CA ALA A 145 9.07 -7.57 -5.10
C ALA A 145 7.84 -7.78 -5.99
N PHE A 146 6.69 -7.28 -5.53
CA PHE A 146 5.52 -7.14 -6.37
C PHE A 146 5.67 -5.94 -7.32
N VAL A 147 5.04 -6.02 -8.48
CA VAL A 147 5.11 -4.96 -9.48
C VAL A 147 3.69 -4.54 -9.86
N ILE A 148 3.43 -3.25 -9.75
CA ILE A 148 2.23 -2.58 -10.27
C ILE A 148 2.70 -1.66 -11.40
N PRO A 149 2.57 -2.05 -12.66
CA PRO A 149 2.98 -1.22 -13.80
C PRO A 149 2.19 0.09 -13.86
N ALA A 150 2.78 1.10 -14.49
CA ALA A 150 2.10 2.35 -14.78
C ALA A 150 0.74 2.10 -15.45
N SER A 151 -0.30 2.71 -14.93
CA SER A 151 -1.67 2.49 -15.41
C SER A 151 -2.55 3.70 -15.13
N GLY A 152 -3.22 4.17 -16.19
CA GLY A 152 -4.19 5.25 -16.08
C GLY A 152 -5.45 4.92 -15.24
N VAL A 153 -5.65 3.65 -14.87
CA VAL A 153 -6.81 3.25 -14.07
C VAL A 153 -6.78 3.87 -12.67
N PHE A 154 -5.60 3.97 -12.05
CA PHE A 154 -5.47 4.60 -10.74
C PHE A 154 -5.74 6.10 -10.80
N SER A 155 -5.20 6.81 -11.80
CA SER A 155 -5.47 8.24 -12.00
C SER A 155 -6.94 8.50 -12.30
N ARG A 156 -7.57 7.65 -13.11
CA ARG A 156 -9.01 7.74 -13.40
C ARG A 156 -9.86 7.50 -12.14
N ALA A 157 -9.51 6.56 -11.31
CA ALA A 157 -10.19 6.34 -10.03
C ALA A 157 -9.99 7.53 -9.10
N ALA A 158 -8.75 8.02 -8.99
CA ALA A 158 -8.39 9.15 -8.14
C ALA A 158 -9.13 10.45 -8.50
N SER A 159 -9.31 10.74 -9.78
CA SER A 159 -10.05 11.94 -10.24
C SER A 159 -11.52 11.98 -9.80
N GLN A 160 -12.06 10.85 -9.35
CA GLN A 160 -13.43 10.70 -8.86
C GLN A 160 -13.49 10.29 -7.38
N TYR A 161 -12.36 10.29 -6.68
CA TYR A 161 -12.22 9.77 -5.31
C TYR A 161 -12.76 8.34 -5.16
N LEU A 162 -12.47 7.47 -6.15
CA LEU A 162 -12.86 6.06 -6.16
C LEU A 162 -11.64 5.17 -5.93
N THR A 163 -11.91 3.95 -5.45
CA THR A 163 -10.95 2.85 -5.56
C THR A 163 -11.06 2.18 -6.92
N ILE A 164 -10.05 1.42 -7.34
CA ILE A 164 -10.17 0.61 -8.55
C ILE A 164 -11.17 -0.55 -8.37
N PHE A 165 -11.59 -0.86 -7.14
CA PHE A 165 -12.59 -1.89 -6.82
C PHE A 165 -14.03 -1.39 -6.93
N ASP A 166 -14.26 -0.08 -7.01
CA ASP A 166 -15.60 0.48 -7.22
C ASP A 166 -16.23 -0.03 -8.52
N ALA A 167 -17.53 -0.30 -8.48
CA ALA A 167 -18.28 -0.84 -9.64
C ALA A 167 -18.22 0.09 -10.86
N ARG A 168 -18.13 1.42 -10.66
CA ARG A 168 -17.97 2.42 -11.73
C ARG A 168 -16.69 2.24 -12.53
N MET A 169 -15.69 1.55 -11.97
CA MET A 169 -14.41 1.26 -12.63
C MET A 169 -14.42 -0.04 -13.44
N ASN A 170 -15.49 -0.86 -13.42
CA ASN A 170 -15.52 -2.20 -14.04
C ASN A 170 -15.18 -2.22 -15.54
N LYS A 171 -15.46 -1.12 -16.26
CA LYS A 171 -15.17 -0.97 -17.70
C LYS A 171 -13.84 -0.26 -17.98
N ALA A 172 -13.07 0.10 -16.96
CA ALA A 172 -11.80 0.79 -17.14
C ALA A 172 -10.74 -0.18 -17.71
N TYR A 173 -9.92 0.32 -18.63
CA TYR A 173 -8.85 -0.46 -19.26
C TYR A 173 -7.88 -1.03 -18.22
N LYS A 174 -7.61 -2.32 -18.30
CA LYS A 174 -6.73 -3.08 -17.38
C LYS A 174 -7.13 -3.04 -15.89
N VAL A 175 -8.38 -2.73 -15.54
CA VAL A 175 -8.82 -2.70 -14.14
C VAL A 175 -8.73 -4.09 -13.48
N ARG A 176 -9.05 -5.15 -14.23
CA ARG A 176 -9.01 -6.53 -13.71
C ARG A 176 -7.60 -6.97 -13.34
N GLU A 177 -6.62 -6.66 -14.18
CA GLU A 177 -5.20 -6.93 -13.93
C GLU A 177 -4.70 -6.16 -12.70
N ARG A 178 -5.02 -4.87 -12.61
CA ARG A 178 -4.63 -4.05 -11.45
C ARG A 178 -5.28 -4.53 -10.15
N ARG A 179 -6.55 -4.93 -10.19
CA ARG A 179 -7.21 -5.56 -9.03
C ARG A 179 -6.50 -6.85 -8.63
N ALA A 180 -6.15 -7.71 -9.58
CA ALA A 180 -5.45 -8.95 -9.31
C ALA A 180 -4.07 -8.71 -8.66
N GLU A 181 -3.33 -7.69 -9.08
CA GLU A 181 -2.05 -7.33 -8.48
C GLU A 181 -2.21 -6.83 -7.04
N ILE A 182 -3.15 -5.93 -6.77
CA ILE A 182 -3.46 -5.47 -5.40
C ILE A 182 -3.90 -6.66 -4.53
N SER A 183 -4.76 -7.55 -5.04
CA SER A 183 -5.22 -8.74 -4.30
C SER A 183 -4.08 -9.71 -4.00
N LYS A 184 -3.10 -9.88 -4.89
CA LYS A 184 -1.89 -10.69 -4.63
C LYS A 184 -1.04 -10.09 -3.49
N ILE A 185 -0.87 -8.77 -3.47
CA ILE A 185 -0.16 -8.09 -2.39
C ILE A 185 -0.89 -8.29 -1.06
N LEU A 186 -2.21 -8.11 -1.04
CA LEU A 186 -3.02 -8.36 0.14
C LEU A 186 -2.90 -9.83 0.60
N GLY A 187 -2.91 -10.79 -0.32
CA GLY A 187 -2.69 -12.20 -0.03
C GLY A 187 -1.36 -12.44 0.68
N ALA A 188 -0.25 -11.82 0.22
CA ALA A 188 1.05 -11.91 0.87
C ALA A 188 1.03 -11.32 2.29
N ILE A 189 0.37 -10.17 2.49
CA ILE A 189 0.17 -9.57 3.82
C ILE A 189 -0.56 -10.55 4.76
N LEU A 190 -1.60 -11.22 4.29
CA LEU A 190 -2.43 -12.10 5.09
C LEU A 190 -1.75 -13.43 5.44
N ILE A 191 -1.06 -14.06 4.49
CA ILE A 191 -0.38 -15.37 4.66
C ILE A 191 0.76 -15.24 5.68
N GLU A 192 1.51 -14.17 5.60
CA GLU A 192 2.68 -14.00 6.43
C GLU A 192 2.36 -13.74 7.91
N SER A 193 1.20 -13.18 8.22
CA SER A 193 0.75 -13.01 9.61
C SER A 193 0.42 -14.35 10.31
N ASN A 194 0.20 -15.42 9.56
CA ASN A 194 -0.12 -16.74 10.13
C ASN A 194 1.10 -17.55 10.57
N LYS A 195 2.34 -17.13 10.24
CA LYS A 195 3.56 -17.84 10.66
C LYS A 195 4.00 -17.51 12.09
N GLU A 196 3.55 -16.37 12.65
CA GLU A 196 3.95 -15.92 13.99
C GLU A 196 3.16 -16.58 15.13
N VAL A 197 2.06 -17.29 14.85
CA VAL A 197 1.21 -17.94 15.87
C VAL A 197 1.72 -19.35 16.25
N LYS A 198 2.86 -19.80 15.70
CA LYS A 198 3.40 -21.17 15.94
C LYS A 198 4.78 -21.20 16.63
N GLN A 199 5.09 -20.21 17.46
CA GLN A 199 6.23 -20.31 18.38
C GLN A 199 5.78 -20.11 19.82
#